data_158bb9bbc349543eb7f066d8ef09da2b
#
_entry.id   158bb9bbc349543eb7f066d8ef09da2b
#
_cell.length_a   1.000
_cell.length_b   1.000
_cell.length_c   1.000
_cell.angle_alpha   90.00
_cell.angle_beta   90.00
_cell.angle_gamma   90.00
#
_symmetry.space_group_name_H-M   'P 1'
#
loop_
_entity.id
_entity.type
_entity.pdbx_description
1 polymer ?
#
loop_
_entity_poly.entity_id
_entity_poly.type
_entity_poly.pdbx_seq_one_letter_code
_entity_poly.pdbx_strand_id
1 'polypeptide(L)'
;EYGLNVVSGDITDITTPDGRETKFYYNDGNQLTAVVSPDGLESRREYDEPGRLVSETSRSGETVRYRYDDAHSELPATTTDATGSTRQMTWSRYGQLLAFTDCSGYQTRYEYDRFGQMTAVHREEGISLYRHYDNRGRLTSVKDAQGRETQYEYNAAGDLTAVITPDGNRSETQYDAWGKAVST
;
A
#
# COMPACT_ATOMS: atom_id res chain seq x y z
N GLU A 1 -32.77 6.01 15.06
CA GLU A 1 -32.10 6.16 16.37
C GLU A 1 -30.86 5.28 16.40
N TYR A 2 -29.73 5.90 16.66
CA TYR A 2 -28.48 5.19 16.87
C TYR A 2 -28.37 4.93 18.37
N GLY A 3 -28.66 3.71 18.79
CA GLY A 3 -28.47 3.29 20.18
C GLY A 3 -27.04 2.85 20.40
N LEU A 4 -26.27 3.61 21.16
CA LEU A 4 -24.95 3.22 21.62
C LEU A 4 -25.11 2.53 22.97
N ASN A 5 -24.97 1.21 22.99
CA ASN A 5 -24.95 0.46 24.23
C ASN A 5 -23.51 0.09 24.55
N VAL A 6 -22.87 0.96 25.34
CA VAL A 6 -21.51 0.72 25.84
C VAL A 6 -21.65 -0.04 27.16
N VAL A 7 -21.67 -1.35 27.11
CA VAL A 7 -21.33 -2.16 28.28
C VAL A 7 -19.83 -2.34 28.25
N SER A 8 -19.18 -2.07 29.39
CA SER A 8 -17.73 -2.13 29.60
C SER A 8 -17.11 -3.29 28.82
N GLY A 9 -16.38 -2.93 27.77
CA GLY A 9 -15.43 -3.76 27.09
C GLY A 9 -15.85 -4.31 25.80
N ASP A 10 -17.08 -4.11 25.17
CA ASP A 10 -17.01 -5.07 24.13
C ASP A 10 -18.06 -5.13 23.03
N ILE A 11 -19.16 -4.49 23.10
CA ILE A 11 -20.16 -4.55 22.01
C ILE A 11 -20.77 -3.17 21.78
N THR A 12 -20.73 -2.71 20.52
CA THR A 12 -21.48 -1.53 20.08
C THR A 12 -22.48 -1.98 19.02
N ASP A 13 -23.76 -1.70 19.25
CA ASP A 13 -24.82 -2.00 18.32
C ASP A 13 -25.25 -0.75 17.57
N ILE A 14 -25.40 -0.85 16.27
CA ILE A 14 -26.01 0.19 15.45
C ILE A 14 -27.30 -0.37 14.88
N THR A 15 -28.42 0.22 15.24
CA THR A 15 -29.74 -0.14 14.72
C THR A 15 -30.24 0.95 13.78
N THR A 16 -30.59 0.59 12.57
CA THR A 16 -31.19 1.50 11.60
C THR A 16 -32.70 1.70 11.86
N PRO A 17 -33.34 2.77 11.34
CA PRO A 17 -34.77 3.03 11.57
C PRO A 17 -35.70 1.90 11.09
N ASP A 18 -35.28 1.06 10.16
CA ASP A 18 -36.02 -0.12 9.68
C ASP A 18 -35.80 -1.39 10.52
N GLY A 19 -35.09 -1.25 11.65
CA GLY A 19 -34.87 -2.33 12.61
C GLY A 19 -33.71 -3.26 12.29
N ARG A 20 -32.89 -2.93 11.30
CA ARG A 20 -31.67 -3.69 10.99
C ARG A 20 -30.58 -3.37 12.01
N GLU A 21 -29.95 -4.41 12.52
CA GLU A 21 -28.95 -4.30 13.57
C GLU A 21 -27.59 -4.80 13.08
N THR A 22 -26.55 -3.99 13.26
CA THR A 22 -25.15 -4.37 13.06
C THR A 22 -24.45 -4.34 14.41
N LYS A 23 -23.75 -5.43 14.75
CA LYS A 23 -23.04 -5.57 16.01
C LYS A 23 -21.53 -5.49 15.81
N PHE A 24 -20.88 -4.70 16.66
CA PHE A 24 -19.42 -4.54 16.67
C PHE A 24 -18.88 -5.06 17.99
N TYR A 25 -17.88 -5.93 17.91
CA TYR A 25 -17.22 -6.53 19.07
C TYR A 25 -15.80 -6.01 19.17
N TYR A 26 -15.34 -5.72 20.39
CA TYR A 26 -14.01 -5.20 20.68
C TYR A 26 -13.33 -6.03 21.75
N ASN A 27 -11.99 -6.10 21.69
CA ASN A 27 -11.19 -6.71 22.76
C ASN A 27 -10.90 -5.70 23.88
N ASP A 28 -10.19 -6.15 24.93
CA ASP A 28 -9.82 -5.30 26.07
C ASP A 28 -8.94 -4.10 25.68
N GLY A 29 -8.19 -4.20 24.57
CA GLY A 29 -7.40 -3.13 23.98
C GLY A 29 -8.20 -2.17 23.11
N ASN A 30 -9.53 -2.29 23.09
CA ASN A 30 -10.45 -1.45 22.29
C ASN A 30 -10.25 -1.60 20.77
N GLN A 31 -9.78 -2.77 20.34
CA GLN A 31 -9.61 -3.11 18.92
C GLN A 31 -10.80 -3.93 18.43
N LEU A 32 -11.27 -3.64 17.21
CA LEU A 32 -12.38 -4.33 16.59
C LEU A 32 -12.04 -5.80 16.30
N THR A 33 -12.78 -6.74 16.90
CA THR A 33 -12.57 -8.19 16.72
C THR A 33 -13.60 -8.84 15.81
N ALA A 34 -14.81 -8.31 15.74
CA ALA A 34 -15.86 -8.86 14.89
C ALA A 34 -16.89 -7.81 14.50
N VAL A 35 -17.48 -7.98 13.33
CA VAL A 35 -18.67 -7.25 12.88
C VAL A 35 -19.70 -8.28 12.42
N VAL A 36 -20.89 -8.25 13.02
CA VAL A 36 -22.03 -9.09 12.62
C VAL A 36 -23.06 -8.20 11.94
N SER A 37 -23.31 -8.45 10.66
CA SER A 37 -24.28 -7.70 9.87
C SER A 37 -25.71 -8.19 10.12
N PRO A 38 -26.75 -7.41 9.70
CA PRO A 38 -28.15 -7.78 9.93
C PRO A 38 -28.58 -9.12 9.35
N ASP A 39 -27.88 -9.61 8.33
CA ASP A 39 -28.10 -10.92 7.71
C ASP A 39 -27.43 -12.06 8.48
N GLY A 40 -26.74 -11.77 9.60
CA GLY A 40 -26.05 -12.77 10.44
C GLY A 40 -24.66 -13.13 9.96
N LEU A 41 -24.19 -12.57 8.83
CA LEU A 41 -22.82 -12.81 8.36
C LEU A 41 -21.82 -12.06 9.24
N GLU A 42 -20.69 -12.70 9.51
CA GLU A 42 -19.69 -12.19 10.42
C GLU A 42 -18.32 -12.05 9.74
N SER A 43 -17.66 -10.94 9.99
CA SER A 43 -16.24 -10.75 9.72
C SER A 43 -15.49 -10.73 11.05
N ARG A 44 -14.25 -11.25 11.07
CA ARG A 44 -13.44 -11.37 12.30
C ARG A 44 -12.03 -10.83 12.09
N ARG A 45 -11.44 -10.35 13.18
CA ARG A 45 -10.04 -9.94 13.27
C ARG A 45 -9.43 -10.49 14.56
N GLU A 46 -8.20 -11.00 14.43
CA GLU A 46 -7.42 -11.45 15.57
C GLU A 46 -6.14 -10.63 15.66
N TYR A 47 -5.68 -10.36 16.89
CA TYR A 47 -4.51 -9.55 17.17
C TYR A 47 -3.55 -10.32 18.05
N ASP A 48 -2.25 -10.04 17.93
CA ASP A 48 -1.25 -10.57 18.84
C ASP A 48 -1.20 -9.76 20.14
N GLU A 49 -0.33 -10.18 21.06
CA GLU A 49 -0.18 -9.51 22.37
C GLU A 49 0.21 -8.04 22.26
N PRO A 50 1.14 -7.61 21.38
CA PRO A 50 1.41 -6.18 21.15
C PRO A 50 0.29 -5.41 20.44
N GLY A 51 -0.76 -6.07 19.96
CA GLY A 51 -1.90 -5.42 19.32
C GLY A 51 -1.84 -5.33 17.80
N ARG A 52 -0.98 -6.10 17.15
CA ARG A 52 -0.88 -6.13 15.69
C ARG A 52 -1.87 -7.15 15.11
N LEU A 53 -2.45 -6.82 13.95
CA LEU A 53 -3.37 -7.71 13.25
C LEU A 53 -2.64 -8.98 12.76
N VAL A 54 -3.07 -10.16 13.20
CA VAL A 54 -2.50 -11.45 12.76
C VAL A 54 -3.44 -12.25 11.87
N SER A 55 -4.73 -11.96 11.89
CA SER A 55 -5.69 -12.63 11.03
C SER A 55 -6.91 -11.76 10.76
N GLU A 56 -7.42 -11.85 9.54
CA GLU A 56 -8.65 -11.17 9.13
C GLU A 56 -9.48 -12.15 8.32
N THR A 57 -10.72 -12.39 8.77
CA THR A 57 -11.67 -13.27 8.09
C THR A 57 -12.81 -12.43 7.54
N SER A 58 -13.06 -12.53 6.23
CA SER A 58 -14.14 -11.81 5.57
C SER A 58 -15.50 -12.43 5.86
N ARG A 59 -16.56 -11.72 5.50
CA ARG A 59 -17.95 -12.21 5.61
C ARG A 59 -18.19 -13.50 4.82
N SER A 60 -17.43 -13.74 3.77
CA SER A 60 -17.48 -14.96 2.96
C SER A 60 -16.71 -16.14 3.59
N GLY A 61 -16.01 -15.90 4.71
CA GLY A 61 -15.21 -16.93 5.41
C GLY A 61 -13.77 -17.05 4.92
N GLU A 62 -13.33 -16.18 4.02
CA GLU A 62 -11.95 -16.15 3.55
C GLU A 62 -11.04 -15.51 4.60
N THR A 63 -9.95 -16.19 4.94
CA THR A 63 -9.03 -15.73 5.98
C THR A 63 -7.66 -15.36 5.38
N VAL A 64 -7.19 -14.15 5.70
CA VAL A 64 -5.83 -13.70 5.43
C VAL A 64 -5.07 -13.66 6.75
N ARG A 65 -3.82 -14.16 6.76
CA ARG A 65 -2.97 -14.21 7.94
C ARG A 65 -1.72 -13.37 7.75
N TYR A 66 -1.27 -12.74 8.84
CA TYR A 66 -0.10 -11.88 8.87
C TYR A 66 0.89 -12.37 9.92
N ARG A 67 2.17 -12.41 9.60
CA ARG A 67 3.25 -12.74 10.53
C ARG A 67 4.28 -11.62 10.53
N TYR A 68 4.83 -11.35 11.70
CA TYR A 68 5.82 -10.29 11.94
C TYR A 68 7.15 -10.91 12.36
N ASP A 69 8.28 -10.34 11.92
CA ASP A 69 9.61 -10.91 12.20
C ASP A 69 10.07 -10.66 13.63
N ASP A 70 9.71 -9.53 14.21
CA ASP A 70 10.09 -9.22 15.59
C ASP A 70 8.94 -8.54 16.36
N ALA A 71 9.13 -8.40 17.68
CA ALA A 71 8.13 -7.87 18.58
C ALA A 71 7.84 -6.36 18.38
N HIS A 72 8.70 -5.65 17.67
CA HIS A 72 8.61 -4.19 17.48
C HIS A 72 8.20 -3.77 16.07
N SER A 73 8.15 -4.71 15.13
CA SER A 73 7.74 -4.41 13.75
C SER A 73 6.23 -4.17 13.66
N GLU A 74 5.83 -3.06 13.05
CA GLU A 74 4.41 -2.75 12.80
C GLU A 74 3.93 -3.27 11.43
N LEU A 75 4.84 -3.69 10.56
CA LEU A 75 4.54 -4.14 9.22
C LEU A 75 4.79 -5.66 9.11
N PRO A 76 3.88 -6.40 8.44
CA PRO A 76 4.00 -7.84 8.36
C PRO A 76 5.15 -8.27 7.47
N ALA A 77 5.94 -9.25 7.93
CA ALA A 77 6.97 -9.90 7.13
C ALA A 77 6.39 -10.95 6.18
N THR A 78 5.29 -11.55 6.56
CA THR A 78 4.63 -12.61 5.78
C THR A 78 3.13 -12.40 5.77
N THR A 79 2.52 -12.51 4.58
CA THR A 79 1.08 -12.50 4.38
C THR A 79 0.67 -13.80 3.71
N THR A 80 -0.30 -14.50 4.30
CA THR A 80 -0.87 -15.73 3.73
C THR A 80 -2.33 -15.46 3.39
N ASP A 81 -2.71 -15.64 2.13
CA ASP A 81 -4.08 -15.44 1.67
C ASP A 81 -4.98 -16.66 1.95
N ALA A 82 -6.26 -16.54 1.59
CA ALA A 82 -7.26 -17.58 1.84
C ALA A 82 -6.98 -18.89 1.10
N THR A 83 -6.17 -18.88 0.06
CA THR A 83 -5.77 -20.10 -0.69
C THR A 83 -4.54 -20.77 -0.10
N GLY A 84 -3.92 -20.18 0.92
CA GLY A 84 -2.66 -20.63 1.50
C GLY A 84 -1.42 -20.09 0.81
N SER A 85 -1.57 -19.25 -0.22
CA SER A 85 -0.45 -18.63 -0.91
C SER A 85 0.24 -17.60 -0.02
N THR A 86 1.56 -17.68 0.08
CA THR A 86 2.35 -16.87 0.99
C THR A 86 3.21 -15.87 0.23
N ARG A 87 3.26 -14.64 0.73
CA ARG A 87 4.11 -13.55 0.26
C ARG A 87 5.01 -13.10 1.38
N GLN A 88 6.27 -12.84 1.06
CA GLN A 88 7.26 -12.36 2.03
C GLN A 88 7.68 -10.94 1.72
N MET A 89 7.87 -10.14 2.76
CA MET A 89 8.22 -8.73 2.66
C MET A 89 9.35 -8.40 3.62
N THR A 90 10.31 -7.62 3.17
CA THR A 90 11.38 -7.08 4.00
C THR A 90 11.26 -5.56 4.02
N TRP A 91 11.27 -4.98 5.21
CA TRP A 91 11.05 -3.56 5.43
C TRP A 91 12.29 -2.88 6.01
N SER A 92 12.53 -1.63 5.63
CA SER A 92 13.50 -0.79 6.31
C SER A 92 12.96 -0.34 7.67
N ARG A 93 13.84 0.18 8.51
CA ARG A 93 13.41 0.80 9.78
C ARG A 93 12.48 2.01 9.61
N TYR A 94 12.40 2.56 8.40
CA TYR A 94 11.53 3.68 8.06
C TYR A 94 10.20 3.25 7.42
N GLY A 95 9.92 1.95 7.37
CA GLY A 95 8.68 1.43 6.78
C GLY A 95 8.70 1.35 5.26
N GLN A 96 9.85 1.41 4.61
CA GLN A 96 9.99 1.26 3.16
C GLN A 96 10.15 -0.21 2.80
N LEU A 97 9.45 -0.65 1.75
CA LEU A 97 9.56 -2.01 1.26
C LEU A 97 10.91 -2.21 0.55
N LEU A 98 11.78 -3.05 1.10
CA LEU A 98 13.10 -3.35 0.53
C LEU A 98 13.08 -4.56 -0.40
N ALA A 99 12.27 -5.57 -0.09
CA ALA A 99 12.14 -6.76 -0.89
C ALA A 99 10.73 -7.35 -0.77
N PHE A 100 10.28 -7.95 -1.86
CA PHE A 100 9.00 -8.63 -1.94
C PHE A 100 9.20 -9.96 -2.66
N THR A 101 8.78 -11.07 -2.05
CA THR A 101 8.77 -12.39 -2.67
C THR A 101 7.34 -12.83 -2.86
N ASP A 102 6.93 -13.09 -4.09
CA ASP A 102 5.58 -13.53 -4.41
C ASP A 102 5.34 -15.01 -4.07
N CYS A 103 4.12 -15.48 -4.28
CA CYS A 103 3.74 -16.86 -3.98
C CYS A 103 4.45 -17.91 -4.86
N SER A 104 5.06 -17.50 -5.97
CA SER A 104 5.85 -18.35 -6.86
C SER A 104 7.33 -18.38 -6.49
N GLY A 105 7.74 -17.59 -5.51
CA GLY A 105 9.13 -17.48 -5.06
C GLY A 105 9.96 -16.43 -5.80
N TYR A 106 9.37 -15.65 -6.72
CA TYR A 106 10.07 -14.57 -7.42
C TYR A 106 10.26 -13.37 -6.51
N GLN A 107 11.48 -12.88 -6.44
CA GLN A 107 11.85 -11.75 -5.59
C GLN A 107 11.99 -10.47 -6.40
N THR A 108 11.43 -9.39 -5.87
CA THR A 108 11.66 -8.02 -6.32
C THR A 108 12.34 -7.25 -5.20
N ARG A 109 13.40 -6.50 -5.51
CA ARG A 109 14.12 -5.66 -4.56
C ARG A 109 14.01 -4.21 -4.94
N TYR A 110 13.96 -3.34 -3.93
CA TYR A 110 13.77 -1.89 -4.09
C TYR A 110 14.90 -1.14 -3.42
N GLU A 111 15.37 -0.06 -4.05
CA GLU A 111 16.34 0.86 -3.48
C GLU A 111 15.74 2.26 -3.39
N TYR A 112 16.13 3.01 -2.37
CA TYR A 112 15.64 4.35 -2.08
C TYR A 112 16.81 5.30 -1.83
N ASP A 113 16.60 6.59 -2.13
CA ASP A 113 17.55 7.63 -1.79
C ASP A 113 17.34 8.10 -0.34
N ARG A 114 18.19 9.03 0.10
CA ARG A 114 18.12 9.60 1.47
C ARG A 114 16.83 10.37 1.75
N PHE A 115 16.07 10.73 0.73
CA PHE A 115 14.79 11.44 0.84
C PHE A 115 13.60 10.48 0.83
N GLY A 116 13.83 9.17 0.75
CA GLY A 116 12.78 8.17 0.70
C GLY A 116 12.17 7.93 -0.67
N GLN A 117 12.75 8.47 -1.73
CA GLN A 117 12.29 8.25 -3.10
C GLN A 117 12.89 6.97 -3.67
N MET A 118 12.06 6.20 -4.37
CA MET A 118 12.50 4.94 -4.99
C MET A 118 13.42 5.21 -6.17
N THR A 119 14.68 4.76 -6.09
CA THR A 119 15.71 4.94 -7.12
C THR A 119 15.90 3.73 -8.01
N ALA A 120 15.58 2.54 -7.54
CA ALA A 120 15.73 1.33 -8.34
C ALA A 120 14.73 0.25 -7.95
N VAL A 121 14.32 -0.53 -8.94
CA VAL A 121 13.54 -1.76 -8.79
C VAL A 121 14.28 -2.86 -9.52
N HIS A 122 14.63 -3.95 -8.82
CA HIS A 122 15.32 -5.10 -9.38
C HIS A 122 14.42 -6.33 -9.29
N ARG A 123 14.07 -6.89 -10.42
CA ARG A 123 13.32 -8.15 -10.52
C ARG A 123 14.26 -9.29 -10.87
N GLU A 124 13.83 -10.51 -10.64
CA GLU A 124 14.55 -11.68 -11.13
C GLU A 124 14.67 -11.64 -12.65
N GLU A 125 15.59 -12.41 -13.20
CA GLU A 125 15.93 -12.44 -14.62
C GLU A 125 16.67 -11.20 -15.13
N GLY A 126 17.21 -10.37 -14.22
CA GLY A 126 18.00 -9.20 -14.60
C GLY A 126 17.18 -8.01 -15.09
N ILE A 127 15.88 -8.03 -14.89
CA ILE A 127 15.01 -6.87 -15.19
C ILE A 127 15.21 -5.84 -14.10
N SER A 128 15.76 -4.68 -14.47
CA SER A 128 15.96 -3.56 -13.54
C SER A 128 15.46 -2.26 -14.13
N LEU A 129 14.88 -1.42 -13.27
CA LEU A 129 14.46 -0.06 -13.59
C LEU A 129 15.15 0.89 -12.63
N TYR A 130 15.68 1.98 -13.17
CA TYR A 130 16.36 3.03 -12.41
C TYR A 130 15.62 4.34 -12.57
N ARG A 131 15.47 5.09 -11.48
CA ARG A 131 14.81 6.38 -11.45
C ARG A 131 15.76 7.46 -10.92
N HIS A 132 15.79 8.61 -11.57
CA HIS A 132 16.53 9.78 -11.12
C HIS A 132 15.57 10.91 -10.84
N TYR A 133 15.87 11.67 -9.79
CA TYR A 133 15.06 12.79 -9.34
C TYR A 133 15.89 14.06 -9.27
N ASP A 134 15.27 15.21 -9.46
CA ASP A 134 15.91 16.50 -9.23
C ASP A 134 15.93 16.86 -7.73
N ASN A 135 16.52 17.98 -7.39
CA ASN A 135 16.62 18.45 -6.01
C ASN A 135 15.27 18.86 -5.38
N ARG A 136 14.20 18.90 -6.16
CA ARG A 136 12.82 19.13 -5.70
C ARG A 136 12.02 17.86 -5.59
N GLY A 137 12.63 16.70 -5.84
CA GLY A 137 11.97 15.41 -5.75
C GLY A 137 11.13 15.03 -6.98
N ARG A 138 11.29 15.72 -8.11
CA ARG A 138 10.57 15.42 -9.34
C ARG A 138 11.34 14.41 -10.17
N LEU A 139 10.63 13.44 -10.76
CA LEU A 139 11.23 12.41 -11.60
C LEU A 139 11.80 13.03 -12.89
N THR A 140 13.11 12.91 -13.11
CA THR A 140 13.79 13.45 -14.30
C THR A 140 14.12 12.38 -15.33
N SER A 141 14.28 11.13 -14.92
CA SER A 141 14.50 10.03 -15.87
C SER A 141 14.12 8.68 -15.30
N VAL A 142 13.77 7.77 -16.22
CA VAL A 142 13.60 6.34 -15.96
C VAL A 142 14.46 5.59 -16.97
N LYS A 143 15.32 4.68 -16.50
CA LYS A 143 16.23 3.89 -17.32
C LYS A 143 16.01 2.40 -17.07
N ASP A 144 15.93 1.61 -18.13
CA ASP A 144 15.83 0.16 -18.00
C ASP A 144 17.22 -0.54 -17.99
N ALA A 145 17.21 -1.87 -17.84
CA ALA A 145 18.44 -2.66 -17.76
C ALA A 145 19.27 -2.64 -19.05
N GLN A 146 18.66 -2.34 -20.20
CA GLN A 146 19.34 -2.21 -21.48
C GLN A 146 19.89 -0.80 -21.74
N GLY A 147 19.70 0.12 -20.79
CA GLY A 147 20.14 1.49 -20.93
C GLY A 147 19.18 2.41 -21.68
N ARG A 148 17.98 1.94 -22.03
CA ARG A 148 16.96 2.78 -22.64
C ARG A 148 16.40 3.73 -21.60
N GLU A 149 16.40 5.02 -21.93
CA GLU A 149 16.09 6.08 -20.98
C GLU A 149 14.97 6.96 -21.50
N THR A 150 14.01 7.22 -20.63
CA THR A 150 12.96 8.24 -20.82
C THR A 150 13.27 9.41 -19.90
N GLN A 151 13.27 10.62 -20.44
CA GLN A 151 13.60 11.85 -19.70
C GLN A 151 12.38 12.74 -19.58
N TYR A 152 12.31 13.46 -18.46
CA TYR A 152 11.21 14.39 -18.13
C TYR A 152 11.76 15.76 -17.79
N GLU A 153 11.16 16.80 -18.35
CA GLU A 153 11.50 18.18 -18.08
C GLU A 153 10.31 18.93 -17.48
N TYR A 154 10.61 19.89 -16.60
CA TYR A 154 9.62 20.68 -15.88
C TYR A 154 9.90 22.16 -15.99
N ASN A 155 8.85 22.98 -15.93
CA ASN A 155 8.99 24.44 -15.82
C ASN A 155 9.23 24.87 -14.36
N ALA A 156 9.42 26.16 -14.14
CA ALA A 156 9.65 26.71 -12.80
C ALA A 156 8.46 26.50 -11.84
N ALA A 157 7.26 26.36 -12.37
CA ALA A 157 6.04 26.08 -11.58
C ALA A 157 5.88 24.60 -11.20
N GLY A 158 6.72 23.70 -11.77
CA GLY A 158 6.65 22.27 -11.51
C GLY A 158 5.79 21.46 -12.48
N ASP A 159 5.28 22.09 -13.53
CA ASP A 159 4.51 21.41 -14.56
C ASP A 159 5.41 20.66 -15.53
N LEU A 160 5.00 19.48 -15.97
CA LEU A 160 5.74 18.68 -16.94
C LEU A 160 5.67 19.35 -18.33
N THR A 161 6.81 19.77 -18.85
CA THR A 161 6.90 20.49 -20.13
C THR A 161 7.36 19.63 -21.28
N ALA A 162 8.12 18.57 -21.02
CA ALA A 162 8.59 17.67 -22.07
C ALA A 162 8.79 16.25 -21.57
N VAL A 163 8.55 15.31 -22.48
CA VAL A 163 8.92 13.91 -22.34
C VAL A 163 9.77 13.51 -23.54
N ILE A 164 10.96 12.95 -23.29
CA ILE A 164 11.89 12.50 -24.33
C ILE A 164 11.99 10.98 -24.20
N THR A 165 11.54 10.26 -25.21
CA THR A 165 11.56 8.80 -25.24
C THR A 165 12.94 8.26 -25.64
N PRO A 166 13.25 6.96 -25.41
CA PRO A 166 14.55 6.39 -25.72
C PRO A 166 14.97 6.47 -27.21
N ASP A 167 14.01 6.57 -28.09
CA ASP A 167 14.24 6.73 -29.53
C ASP A 167 14.49 8.21 -29.95
N GLY A 168 14.52 9.11 -28.98
CA GLY A 168 14.79 10.54 -29.21
C GLY A 168 13.57 11.39 -29.54
N ASN A 169 12.37 10.80 -29.57
CA ASN A 169 11.15 11.57 -29.77
C ASN A 169 10.85 12.47 -28.58
N ARG A 170 10.53 13.71 -28.86
CA ARG A 170 10.24 14.75 -27.86
C ARG A 170 8.81 15.22 -28.01
N SER A 171 8.04 15.10 -26.90
CA SER A 171 6.70 15.66 -26.78
C SER A 171 6.76 16.83 -25.83
N GLU A 172 6.17 17.96 -26.22
CA GLU A 172 6.17 19.18 -25.41
C GLU A 172 4.75 19.61 -25.07
N THR A 173 4.56 20.12 -23.86
CA THR A 173 3.31 20.69 -23.38
C THR A 173 3.56 22.12 -22.91
N GLN A 174 2.74 23.06 -23.39
CA GLN A 174 2.77 24.44 -22.93
C GLN A 174 1.60 24.72 -22.00
N TYR A 175 1.81 25.61 -21.04
CA TYR A 175 0.84 25.97 -20.02
C TYR A 175 0.58 27.47 -20.02
N ASP A 176 -0.66 27.86 -19.74
CA ASP A 176 -1.02 29.26 -19.55
C ASP A 176 -0.60 29.79 -18.17
N ALA A 177 -0.89 31.05 -17.88
CA ALA A 177 -0.52 31.69 -16.61
C ALA A 177 -1.22 31.05 -15.38
N TRP A 178 -2.26 30.26 -15.59
CA TRP A 178 -3.01 29.55 -14.54
C TRP A 178 -2.63 28.08 -14.41
N GLY A 179 -1.61 27.63 -15.15
CA GLY A 179 -1.15 26.24 -15.11
C GLY A 179 -2.01 25.26 -15.90
N LYS A 180 -2.85 25.74 -16.82
CA LYS A 180 -3.66 24.90 -17.69
C LYS A 180 -2.92 24.60 -18.99
N ALA A 181 -2.90 23.33 -19.40
CA ALA A 181 -2.29 22.92 -20.67
C ALA A 181 -3.02 23.57 -21.87
N VAL A 182 -2.27 24.23 -22.75
CA VAL A 182 -2.82 24.94 -23.94
C VAL A 182 -2.36 24.32 -25.26
N SER A 183 -1.30 23.49 -25.23
CA SER A 183 -0.83 22.73 -26.39
C SER A 183 -0.03 21.52 -25.95
N THR A 184 -0.02 20.48 -26.76
CA THR A 184 0.77 19.26 -26.59
C THR A 184 1.55 18.94 -27.87
#